data_106a0248a65d03fab34facbdae59beeb
#
_entry.id   106a0248a65d03fab34facbdae59beeb
#
_cell.length_a   1.000
_cell.length_b   1.000
_cell.length_c   1.000
_cell.angle_alpha   90.00
_cell.angle_beta   90.00
_cell.angle_gamma   90.00
#
_symmetry.space_group_name_H-M   'P 1'
#
loop_
_entity.id
_entity.type
_entity.pdbx_description
1 polymer ?
#
loop_
_entity_poly.entity_id
_entity_poly.type
_entity_poly.pdbx_seq_one_letter_code
_entity_poly.pdbx_strand_id
1 'polypeptide(L)'
;MEEQELAGRCRQGDNLAWKELYERYAGRMLSVCLRYAGDRETAEDLMHDGFLKLFDSFDKFTWRGDGSLRAWMERVMVNTALQYL
;
A
#
# COMPACT_ATOMS: atom_id res chain seq x y z
N MET A 1 1.96 -1.34 -16.75
CA MET A 1 3.24 -0.85 -16.16
C MET A 1 3.80 -1.94 -15.27
N GLU A 2 5.06 -2.24 -15.40
CA GLU A 2 5.71 -3.21 -14.53
C GLU A 2 5.88 -2.66 -13.12
N GLU A 3 5.96 -3.55 -12.15
CA GLU A 3 6.04 -3.18 -10.74
C GLU A 3 7.19 -2.22 -10.44
N GLN A 4 8.37 -2.48 -11.00
CA GLN A 4 9.53 -1.63 -10.77
C GLN A 4 9.34 -0.22 -11.33
N GLU A 5 8.77 -0.11 -12.52
CA GLU A 5 8.48 1.18 -13.12
C GLU A 5 7.42 1.93 -12.33
N LEU A 6 6.38 1.21 -11.91
CA LEU A 6 5.31 1.77 -11.09
C LEU A 6 5.87 2.35 -9.79
N ALA A 7 6.72 1.60 -9.11
CA ALA A 7 7.35 2.05 -7.87
C ALA A 7 8.19 3.30 -8.10
N GLY A 8 8.98 3.33 -9.17
CA GLY A 8 9.81 4.50 -9.49
C GLY A 8 9.00 5.75 -9.75
N ARG A 9 7.90 5.61 -10.49
CA ARG A 9 7.02 6.75 -10.78
C ARG A 9 6.28 7.24 -9.54
N CYS A 10 5.82 6.33 -8.70
CA CYS A 10 5.19 6.70 -7.43
C CYS A 10 6.17 7.47 -6.56
N ARG A 11 7.44 7.03 -6.52
CA ARG A 11 8.47 7.71 -5.75
C ARG A 11 8.69 9.14 -6.24
N GLN A 12 8.49 9.38 -7.54
CA GLN A 12 8.63 10.71 -8.14
C GLN A 12 7.38 11.59 -7.97
N GLY A 13 6.31 11.04 -7.39
CA GLY A 13 5.08 11.79 -7.19
C GLY A 13 4.15 11.81 -8.40
N ASP A 14 4.30 10.88 -9.34
CA ASP A 14 3.45 10.79 -10.53
C ASP A 14 2.04 10.38 -10.13
N ASN A 15 1.07 11.28 -10.31
CA ASN A 15 -0.31 11.04 -9.92
C ASN A 15 -0.97 9.87 -10.67
N LEU A 16 -0.63 9.68 -11.93
CA LEU A 16 -1.16 8.56 -12.71
C LEU A 16 -0.63 7.23 -12.18
N ALA A 17 0.63 7.21 -11.76
CA ALA A 17 1.22 6.02 -11.16
C ALA A 17 0.55 5.71 -9.82
N TRP A 18 0.25 6.71 -9.02
CA TRP A 18 -0.45 6.51 -7.74
C TRP A 18 -1.85 5.96 -7.95
N LYS A 19 -2.54 6.46 -8.98
CA LYS A 19 -3.87 5.94 -9.33
C LYS A 19 -3.78 4.46 -9.71
N GLU A 20 -2.80 4.10 -10.52
CA GLU A 20 -2.60 2.71 -10.92
C GLU A 20 -2.22 1.84 -9.72
N LEU A 21 -1.37 2.33 -8.84
CA LEU A 21 -0.98 1.62 -7.63
C LEU A 21 -2.22 1.27 -6.79
N TYR A 22 -3.07 2.25 -6.56
CA TYR A 22 -4.29 2.05 -5.80
C TYR A 22 -5.20 1.04 -6.50
N GLU A 23 -5.47 1.23 -7.77
CA GLU A 23 -6.37 0.34 -8.53
C GLU A 23 -5.86 -1.09 -8.58
N ARG A 24 -4.54 -1.26 -8.68
CA ARG A 24 -3.93 -2.58 -8.79
C ARG A 24 -3.93 -3.33 -7.45
N TYR A 25 -3.71 -2.65 -6.35
CA TYR A 25 -3.45 -3.30 -5.06
C TYR A 25 -4.52 -3.08 -4.00
N ALA A 26 -5.50 -2.20 -4.22
CA ALA A 26 -6.50 -1.88 -3.19
C ALA A 26 -7.25 -3.11 -2.67
N GLY A 27 -7.68 -4.00 -3.57
CA GLY A 27 -8.40 -5.20 -3.18
C GLY A 27 -7.59 -6.10 -2.26
N ARG A 28 -6.30 -6.28 -2.57
CA ARG A 28 -5.41 -7.09 -1.75
C ARG A 28 -5.12 -6.43 -0.41
N MET A 29 -4.90 -5.12 -0.43
CA MET A 29 -4.64 -4.38 0.80
C MET A 29 -5.87 -4.36 1.70
N LEU A 30 -7.06 -4.24 1.12
CA LEU A 30 -8.30 -4.35 1.88
C LEU A 30 -8.41 -5.73 2.56
N SER A 31 -8.07 -6.80 1.86
CA SER A 31 -8.07 -8.14 2.44
C SER A 31 -7.15 -8.26 3.63
N VAL A 32 -5.96 -7.66 3.53
CA VAL A 32 -5.01 -7.63 4.65
C VAL A 32 -5.62 -6.91 5.85
N CYS A 33 -6.21 -5.74 5.63
CA CYS A 33 -6.80 -4.95 6.70
C CYS A 33 -8.01 -5.65 7.34
N LEU A 34 -8.80 -6.37 6.54
CA LEU A 34 -9.97 -7.09 7.05
C LEU A 34 -9.61 -8.15 8.09
N ARG A 35 -8.43 -8.75 7.99
CA ARG A 35 -7.98 -9.76 8.97
C ARG A 35 -7.87 -9.19 10.37
N TYR A 36 -7.61 -7.90 10.49
CA TYR A 36 -7.39 -7.23 11.78
C TYR A 36 -8.60 -6.43 12.23
N ALA A 37 -9.35 -5.85 11.27
CA ALA A 37 -10.43 -4.92 11.58
C ALA A 37 -11.73 -5.60 11.98
N GLY A 38 -12.02 -6.76 11.40
CA GLY A 38 -13.26 -7.50 11.69
C GLY A 38 -14.47 -7.04 10.89
N ASP A 39 -14.50 -5.81 10.38
CA ASP A 39 -15.57 -5.31 9.52
C ASP A 39 -15.00 -4.49 8.38
N ARG A 40 -15.79 -4.37 7.31
CA ARG A 40 -15.32 -3.73 6.08
C ARG A 40 -15.08 -2.23 6.23
N GLU A 41 -15.96 -1.53 6.93
CA GLU A 41 -15.83 -0.09 7.10
C GLU A 41 -14.53 0.28 7.80
N THR A 42 -14.20 -0.38 8.89
CA THR A 42 -12.95 -0.17 9.61
C THR A 42 -11.77 -0.56 8.74
N ALA A 43 -11.87 -1.66 8.00
CA ALA A 43 -10.79 -2.11 7.10
C ALA A 43 -10.51 -1.09 6.02
N GLU A 44 -11.55 -0.47 5.45
CA GLU A 44 -11.36 0.57 4.43
C GLU A 44 -10.66 1.79 5.02
N ASP A 45 -11.02 2.19 6.22
CA ASP A 45 -10.35 3.31 6.90
C ASP A 45 -8.88 2.99 7.15
N LEU A 46 -8.58 1.79 7.61
CA LEU A 46 -7.19 1.36 7.82
C LEU A 46 -6.41 1.32 6.52
N MET A 47 -7.04 0.84 5.45
CA MET A 47 -6.40 0.80 4.14
C MET A 47 -6.07 2.21 3.65
N HIS A 48 -6.99 3.16 3.79
CA HIS A 48 -6.76 4.55 3.40
C HIS A 48 -5.61 5.15 4.22
N ASP A 49 -5.59 4.93 5.53
CA ASP A 49 -4.47 5.37 6.38
C ASP A 49 -3.16 4.75 5.93
N GLY A 50 -3.19 3.47 5.59
CA GLY A 50 -2.02 2.77 5.10
C GLY A 50 -1.49 3.36 3.79
N PHE A 51 -2.38 3.70 2.85
CA PHE A 51 -1.96 4.35 1.60
C PHE A 51 -1.36 5.72 1.85
N LEU A 52 -1.90 6.50 2.79
CA LEU A 52 -1.30 7.79 3.15
C LEU A 52 0.12 7.60 3.70
N LYS A 53 0.33 6.57 4.51
CA LYS A 53 1.67 6.24 5.02
C LYS A 53 2.61 5.80 3.89
N LEU A 54 2.09 5.09 2.89
CA LEU A 54 2.88 4.73 1.72
C LEU A 54 3.35 5.99 0.97
N PHE A 55 2.45 6.97 0.78
CA PHE A 55 2.83 8.23 0.15
C PHE A 55 4.00 8.89 0.88
N ASP A 56 3.93 8.95 2.21
CA ASP A 56 4.94 9.62 3.01
C ASP A 56 6.25 8.83 3.11
N SER A 57 6.22 7.52 2.83
CA SER A 57 7.37 6.64 3.06
C SER A 57 7.99 6.10 1.78
N PHE A 58 7.49 6.48 0.60
CA PHE A 58 7.93 5.87 -0.65
C PHE A 58 9.41 6.12 -0.94
N ASP A 59 9.96 7.19 -0.43
CA ASP A 59 11.39 7.50 -0.53
C ASP A 59 12.25 6.47 0.20
N LYS A 60 11.67 5.74 1.15
CA LYS A 60 12.35 4.70 1.92
C LYS A 60 12.25 3.32 1.29
N PHE A 61 11.41 3.18 0.26
CA PHE A 61 11.26 1.89 -0.41
C PHE A 61 12.44 1.62 -1.33
N THR A 62 12.96 0.40 -1.29
CA THR A 62 14.01 -0.06 -2.19
C THR A 62 13.52 -1.27 -2.96
N TRP A 63 13.56 -1.19 -4.29
CA TRP A 63 13.20 -2.31 -5.14
C TRP A 63 14.16 -3.48 -4.96
N ARG A 64 13.63 -4.68 -4.73
CA ARG A 64 14.44 -5.88 -4.48
C ARG A 64 13.98 -7.06 -5.32
N GLY A 65 13.30 -6.82 -6.45
CA GLY A 65 12.80 -7.85 -7.33
C GLY A 65 11.29 -7.94 -7.33
N ASP A 66 10.75 -8.85 -8.12
CA ASP A 66 9.31 -9.03 -8.27
C ASP A 66 8.66 -9.35 -6.93
N GLY A 67 7.56 -8.66 -6.64
CA GLY A 67 6.82 -8.84 -5.41
C GLY A 67 7.30 -8.00 -4.24
N SER A 68 8.46 -7.33 -4.36
CA SER A 68 8.99 -6.53 -3.25
C SER A 68 8.11 -5.31 -2.94
N LEU A 69 7.52 -4.69 -3.95
CA LEU A 69 6.60 -3.57 -3.74
C LEU A 69 5.36 -4.02 -2.97
N ARG A 70 4.73 -5.11 -3.42
CA ARG A 70 3.55 -5.64 -2.75
C ARG A 70 3.87 -6.04 -1.31
N ALA A 71 4.99 -6.71 -1.09
CA ALA A 71 5.38 -7.14 0.24
C ALA A 71 5.59 -5.94 1.18
N TRP A 72 6.23 -4.88 0.68
CA TRP A 72 6.42 -3.66 1.45
C TRP A 72 5.09 -2.99 1.77
N MET A 73 4.19 -2.91 0.78
CA MET A 73 2.86 -2.33 0.98
C MET A 73 2.09 -3.11 2.04
N GLU A 74 2.11 -4.45 1.97
CA GLU A 74 1.42 -5.28 2.95
C GLU A 74 1.97 -5.06 4.36
N ARG A 75 3.29 -4.89 4.50
CA ARG A 75 3.90 -4.60 5.79
C ARG A 75 3.40 -3.28 6.36
N VAL A 76 3.29 -2.25 5.52
CA VAL A 76 2.77 -0.95 5.96
C VAL A 76 1.31 -1.10 6.42
N MET A 77 0.50 -1.87 5.67
CA MET A 77 -0.89 -2.12 6.04
C MET A 77 -1.00 -2.85 7.37
N VAL A 78 -0.21 -3.90 7.57
CA VAL A 78 -0.20 -4.67 8.82
C VAL A 78 0.20 -3.76 9.98
N ASN A 79 1.26 -2.97 9.82
CA ASN A 79 1.70 -2.06 10.88
C ASN A 79 0.62 -1.02 11.21
N THR A 80 -0.08 -0.52 10.20
CA THR A 80 -1.17 0.42 10.39
C THR A 80 -2.29 -0.23 11.21
N ALA A 81 -2.66 -1.46 10.85
CA ALA A 81 -3.70 -2.20 11.55
C ALA A 81 -3.31 -2.51 13.01
N LEU A 82 -2.06 -2.90 13.22
CA LEU A 82 -1.57 -3.19 14.57
C LEU A 82 -1.56 -1.96 15.46
N GLN A 83 -1.28 -0.79 14.91
CA GLN A 83 -1.34 0.47 15.65
C GLN A 83 -2.77 0.84 16.02
N TYR A 84 -3.74 0.42 15.22
CA TYR A 84 -5.15 0.63 15.50
C TYR A 84 -5.63 -0.21 16.69
N LEU A 85 -5.10 -1.43 16.80
CA LEU A 85 -5.47 -2.33 17.89
C LEU A 85 -4.79 -1.89 19.19
#